data_dc7db6acfa13ee985a013e3a72d2bc4e
#
_entry.id   dc7db6acfa13ee985a013e3a72d2bc4e
#
_cell.length_a   1.000
_cell.length_b   1.000
_cell.length_c   1.000
_cell.angle_alpha   90.00
_cell.angle_beta   90.00
_cell.angle_gamma   90.00
#
_symmetry.space_group_name_H-M   'P 1'
#
loop_
_entity.id
_entity.type
_entity.pdbx_description
1 polymer ?
#
loop_
_entity_poly.entity_id
_entity_poly.type
_entity_poly.pdbx_seq_one_letter_code
_entity_poly.pdbx_strand_id
1 'polypeptide(L)'
;QQGGVLSKKIEILTEDDGGDPRTASLAANRLATRSIVAVVGTYGSSITEASQNIYDESGIVQVANGSTAIRLTEKGLKNFFRTCPRDDEQGKVATATIQKLGAKKVAILHDNTSYAKGLAEESQANLKAANVEVVFFDALTPGERDYNAILTKLKAANPDFVFFTGYYPEAGLLLRQKKEMGWNVPFMGGDAVNNPALVETAGAAAAEGFY
;
A
#
# COMPACT_ATOMS: atom_id res chain seq x y z
N GLN A 1 14.77 -1.92 29.79
CA GLN A 1 13.72 -2.93 29.65
C GLN A 1 14.08 -4.13 30.50
N GLN A 2 13.39 -4.26 31.58
CA GLN A 2 13.69 -5.28 32.58
C GLN A 2 12.84 -6.52 32.29
N GLY A 3 13.47 -7.68 32.11
CA GLY A 3 12.86 -8.96 32.36
C GLY A 3 12.50 -9.83 31.17
N GLY A 4 12.45 -9.37 29.93
CA GLY A 4 12.06 -10.20 28.79
C GLY A 4 10.60 -10.70 28.86
N VAL A 5 10.31 -11.87 28.31
CA VAL A 5 8.99 -12.52 28.35
C VAL A 5 9.11 -13.85 29.09
N LEU A 6 8.23 -14.10 30.07
CA LEU A 6 8.26 -15.30 30.91
C LEU A 6 9.65 -15.59 31.50
N SER A 7 10.34 -14.55 31.98
CA SER A 7 11.70 -14.59 32.51
C SER A 7 12.78 -15.04 31.50
N LYS A 8 12.47 -15.03 30.22
CA LYS A 8 13.43 -15.33 29.15
C LYS A 8 13.82 -14.05 28.41
N LYS A 9 15.11 -13.89 28.14
CA LYS A 9 15.61 -12.78 27.31
C LYS A 9 15.08 -12.92 25.87
N ILE A 10 14.61 -11.78 25.32
CA ILE A 10 14.26 -11.72 23.90
C ILE A 10 15.53 -11.47 23.10
N GLU A 11 15.77 -12.28 22.11
CA GLU A 11 16.77 -12.05 21.05
C GLU A 11 16.05 -11.69 19.76
N ILE A 12 16.50 -10.64 19.09
CA ILE A 12 15.91 -10.18 17.82
C ILE A 12 16.90 -10.48 16.70
N LEU A 13 16.44 -11.23 15.72
CA LEU A 13 17.13 -11.45 14.46
C LEU A 13 16.44 -10.61 13.39
N THR A 14 17.23 -9.96 12.54
CA THR A 14 16.70 -9.11 11.46
C THR A 14 17.15 -9.63 10.11
N GLU A 15 16.24 -9.62 9.15
CA GLU A 15 16.49 -9.86 7.73
C GLU A 15 15.80 -8.74 6.94
N ASP A 16 16.42 -8.30 5.86
CA ASP A 16 15.85 -7.30 4.97
C ASP A 16 15.18 -8.01 3.78
N ASP A 17 13.92 -7.70 3.53
CA ASP A 17 13.17 -8.21 2.39
C ASP A 17 13.32 -7.32 1.13
N GLY A 18 13.93 -6.14 1.28
CA GLY A 18 14.19 -5.20 0.20
C GLY A 18 12.93 -4.68 -0.51
N GLY A 19 11.74 -4.92 0.04
CA GLY A 19 10.47 -4.62 -0.63
C GLY A 19 10.23 -5.49 -1.89
N ASP A 20 10.94 -6.61 -2.02
CA ASP A 20 10.87 -7.50 -3.18
C ASP A 20 10.38 -8.90 -2.77
N PRO A 21 9.36 -9.49 -3.45
CA PRO A 21 8.79 -10.79 -3.08
C PRO A 21 9.80 -11.94 -3.10
N ARG A 22 10.77 -11.93 -4.03
CA ARG A 22 11.81 -12.96 -4.11
C ARG A 22 12.77 -12.87 -2.93
N THR A 23 13.21 -11.65 -2.61
CA THR A 23 14.07 -11.39 -1.47
C THR A 23 13.37 -11.75 -0.17
N ALA A 24 12.07 -11.45 -0.04
CA ALA A 24 11.25 -11.83 1.11
C ALA A 24 11.19 -13.35 1.31
N SER A 25 10.99 -14.13 0.24
CA SER A 25 11.01 -15.59 0.32
C SER A 25 12.37 -16.12 0.80
N LEU A 26 13.47 -15.53 0.32
CA LEU A 26 14.82 -15.89 0.78
C LEU A 26 15.05 -15.54 2.24
N ALA A 27 14.64 -14.35 2.67
CA ALA A 27 14.72 -13.91 4.06
C ALA A 27 13.90 -14.81 4.98
N ALA A 28 12.67 -15.16 4.58
CA ALA A 28 11.79 -16.06 5.32
C ALA A 28 12.41 -17.45 5.49
N ASN A 29 12.98 -18.03 4.44
CA ASN A 29 13.67 -19.32 4.51
C ASN A 29 14.89 -19.25 5.46
N ARG A 30 15.69 -18.18 5.40
CA ARG A 30 16.81 -18.01 6.33
C ARG A 30 16.35 -17.91 7.79
N LEU A 31 15.30 -17.15 8.06
CA LEU A 31 14.75 -17.02 9.41
C LEU A 31 14.14 -18.35 9.90
N ALA A 32 13.42 -19.08 9.04
CA ALA A 32 12.78 -20.35 9.39
C ALA A 32 13.81 -21.41 9.87
N THR A 33 15.07 -21.33 9.41
CA THR A 33 16.15 -22.24 9.87
C THR A 33 16.77 -21.83 11.21
N ARG A 34 16.40 -20.68 11.79
CA ARG A 34 17.03 -20.09 12.99
C ARG A 34 16.34 -20.38 14.31
N SER A 35 15.40 -21.34 14.35
CA SER A 35 14.65 -21.68 15.58
C SER A 35 13.95 -20.49 16.24
N ILE A 36 13.46 -19.54 15.42
CA ILE A 36 12.66 -18.42 15.90
C ILE A 36 11.22 -18.86 16.23
N VAL A 37 10.53 -18.11 17.07
CA VAL A 37 9.16 -18.43 17.49
C VAL A 37 8.12 -17.52 16.83
N ALA A 38 8.52 -16.31 16.42
CA ALA A 38 7.63 -15.35 15.79
C ALA A 38 8.42 -14.38 14.89
N VAL A 39 7.70 -13.79 13.94
CA VAL A 39 8.17 -12.74 13.04
C VAL A 39 7.24 -11.55 13.15
N VAL A 40 7.79 -10.34 13.26
CA VAL A 40 7.07 -9.07 13.08
C VAL A 40 7.46 -8.51 11.71
N GLY A 41 6.50 -8.39 10.84
CA GLY A 41 6.65 -8.02 9.43
C GLY A 41 5.78 -8.96 8.55
N THR A 42 5.65 -8.68 7.33
CA THR A 42 6.30 -7.68 6.49
C THR A 42 5.38 -6.48 6.24
N TYR A 43 5.88 -5.43 5.57
CA TYR A 43 5.09 -4.22 5.33
C TYR A 43 4.20 -4.37 4.09
N GLY A 44 4.74 -4.71 2.94
CA GLY A 44 4.00 -4.81 1.69
C GLY A 44 3.19 -6.11 1.56
N SER A 45 1.99 -6.06 1.01
CA SER A 45 1.13 -7.24 0.84
C SER A 45 1.75 -8.30 -0.07
N SER A 46 2.39 -7.91 -1.18
CA SER A 46 3.11 -8.84 -2.07
C SER A 46 4.26 -9.55 -1.35
N ILE A 47 4.89 -8.86 -0.41
CA ILE A 47 6.01 -9.35 0.40
C ILE A 47 5.52 -10.39 1.40
N THR A 48 4.41 -10.09 2.07
CA THR A 48 3.75 -11.04 2.97
C THR A 48 3.26 -12.27 2.23
N GLU A 49 2.68 -12.13 1.04
CA GLU A 49 2.24 -13.26 0.22
C GLU A 49 3.36 -14.23 -0.10
N ALA A 50 4.57 -13.71 -0.35
CA ALA A 50 5.74 -14.51 -0.66
C ALA A 50 6.35 -15.23 0.56
N SER A 51 6.07 -14.76 1.77
CA SER A 51 6.70 -15.25 3.01
C SER A 51 5.76 -16.02 3.94
N GLN A 52 4.46 -15.71 3.95
CA GLN A 52 3.54 -16.21 4.98
C GLN A 52 3.38 -17.72 5.02
N ASN A 53 3.39 -18.41 3.86
CA ASN A 53 3.30 -19.86 3.82
C ASN A 53 4.55 -20.53 4.41
N ILE A 54 5.73 -19.95 4.17
CA ILE A 54 7.01 -20.46 4.69
C ILE A 54 6.98 -20.46 6.23
N TYR A 55 6.50 -19.38 6.82
CA TYR A 55 6.38 -19.27 8.27
C TYR A 55 5.29 -20.19 8.84
N ASP A 56 4.12 -20.27 8.18
CA ASP A 56 3.02 -21.11 8.64
C ASP A 56 3.39 -22.59 8.61
N GLU A 57 4.02 -23.09 7.54
CA GLU A 57 4.54 -24.44 7.39
C GLU A 57 5.63 -24.77 8.42
N SER A 58 6.40 -23.76 8.83
CA SER A 58 7.44 -23.89 9.86
C SER A 58 6.89 -23.73 11.28
N GLY A 59 5.59 -23.53 11.48
CA GLY A 59 4.96 -23.30 12.79
C GLY A 59 5.35 -21.97 13.44
N ILE A 60 5.83 -21.00 12.67
CA ILE A 60 6.30 -19.70 13.13
C ILE A 60 5.14 -18.71 13.03
N VAL A 61 4.82 -18.02 14.12
CA VAL A 61 3.81 -16.96 14.12
C VAL A 61 4.33 -15.75 13.37
N GLN A 62 3.58 -15.29 12.36
CA GLN A 62 3.85 -14.04 11.66
C GLN A 62 2.80 -12.99 12.02
N VAL A 63 3.24 -11.79 12.41
CA VAL A 63 2.39 -10.63 12.65
C VAL A 63 2.78 -9.52 11.67
N ALA A 64 2.02 -9.38 10.59
CA ALA A 64 2.23 -8.32 9.62
C ALA A 64 1.82 -6.95 10.19
N ASN A 65 2.63 -5.94 9.93
CA ASN A 65 2.45 -4.59 10.48
C ASN A 65 1.83 -3.57 9.50
N GLY A 66 1.81 -3.88 8.19
CA GLY A 66 1.33 -2.96 7.17
C GLY A 66 0.68 -3.63 5.95
N SER A 67 0.61 -4.95 5.91
CA SER A 67 0.06 -5.70 4.78
C SER A 67 -1.46 -5.78 4.82
N THR A 68 -2.13 -4.96 4.04
CA THR A 68 -3.57 -4.71 4.11
C THR A 68 -4.42 -5.56 3.17
N ALA A 69 -3.84 -6.23 2.16
CA ALA A 69 -4.59 -7.01 1.20
C ALA A 69 -5.51 -8.05 1.89
N ILE A 70 -6.77 -8.07 1.47
CA ILE A 70 -7.86 -8.85 2.08
C ILE A 70 -7.50 -10.33 2.16
N ARG A 71 -7.05 -10.89 1.05
CA ARG A 71 -6.77 -12.32 0.88
C ARG A 71 -5.71 -12.89 1.80
N LEU A 72 -4.84 -12.05 2.39
CA LEU A 72 -3.79 -12.53 3.30
C LEU A 72 -4.33 -13.30 4.50
N THR A 73 -5.49 -12.91 5.03
CA THR A 73 -6.17 -13.58 6.14
C THR A 73 -7.30 -14.52 5.70
N GLU A 74 -7.53 -14.68 4.40
CA GLU A 74 -8.54 -15.59 3.85
C GLU A 74 -7.98 -16.95 3.40
N LYS A 75 -6.65 -17.09 3.42
CA LYS A 75 -5.96 -18.36 3.09
C LYS A 75 -6.13 -19.45 4.16
N GLY A 76 -6.66 -19.13 5.33
CA GLY A 76 -6.84 -20.09 6.43
C GLY A 76 -5.54 -20.49 7.12
N LEU A 77 -4.47 -19.71 7.00
CA LEU A 77 -3.21 -19.94 7.70
C LEU A 77 -3.40 -19.78 9.21
N LYS A 78 -2.83 -20.69 9.99
CA LYS A 78 -3.04 -20.76 11.44
C LYS A 78 -2.13 -19.80 12.21
N ASN A 79 -0.98 -19.49 11.64
CA ASN A 79 0.07 -18.72 12.30
C ASN A 79 0.24 -17.31 11.72
N PHE A 80 -0.68 -16.85 10.84
CA PHE A 80 -0.63 -15.52 10.25
C PHE A 80 -1.65 -14.57 10.90
N PHE A 81 -1.16 -13.42 11.34
CA PHE A 81 -1.94 -12.33 11.94
C PHE A 81 -1.49 -10.99 11.38
N ARG A 82 -2.31 -9.95 11.55
CA ARG A 82 -1.94 -8.57 11.23
C ARG A 82 -2.49 -7.57 12.26
N THR A 83 -1.83 -6.43 12.39
CA THR A 83 -2.25 -5.33 13.27
C THR A 83 -2.87 -4.16 12.50
N CYS A 84 -2.75 -4.15 11.17
CA CYS A 84 -3.34 -3.13 10.29
C CYS A 84 -4.76 -3.53 9.84
N PRO A 85 -5.63 -2.55 9.48
CA PRO A 85 -6.92 -2.80 8.85
C PRO A 85 -6.74 -3.45 7.47
N ARG A 86 -7.85 -3.95 6.91
CA ARG A 86 -7.90 -4.54 5.58
C ARG A 86 -8.31 -3.49 4.53
N ASP A 87 -8.01 -3.79 3.28
CA ASP A 87 -8.33 -2.89 2.16
C ASP A 87 -9.83 -2.70 1.91
N ASP A 88 -10.69 -3.64 2.33
CA ASP A 88 -12.14 -3.46 2.30
C ASP A 88 -12.59 -2.30 3.22
N GLU A 89 -12.00 -2.16 4.41
CA GLU A 89 -12.27 -1.02 5.29
C GLU A 89 -11.60 0.26 4.77
N GLN A 90 -10.37 0.17 4.28
CA GLN A 90 -9.67 1.31 3.70
C GLN A 90 -10.42 1.87 2.48
N GLY A 91 -10.94 1.02 1.59
CA GLY A 91 -11.73 1.41 0.43
C GLY A 91 -13.05 2.12 0.81
N LYS A 92 -13.69 1.70 1.91
CA LYS A 92 -14.89 2.40 2.44
C LYS A 92 -14.55 3.80 2.95
N VAL A 93 -13.46 3.93 3.71
CA VAL A 93 -12.99 5.22 4.23
C VAL A 93 -12.60 6.15 3.10
N ALA A 94 -11.87 5.64 2.09
CA ALA A 94 -11.51 6.40 0.90
C ALA A 94 -12.75 6.91 0.17
N THR A 95 -13.74 6.04 -0.07
CA THR A 95 -15.00 6.40 -0.74
C THR A 95 -15.77 7.47 0.04
N ALA A 96 -15.91 7.32 1.36
CA ALA A 96 -16.59 8.30 2.20
C ALA A 96 -15.87 9.66 2.19
N THR A 97 -14.54 9.66 2.17
CA THR A 97 -13.74 10.89 2.08
C THR A 97 -13.93 11.58 0.73
N ILE A 98 -13.87 10.84 -0.37
CA ILE A 98 -14.09 11.34 -1.73
C ILE A 98 -15.49 11.95 -1.87
N GLN A 99 -16.53 11.30 -1.34
CA GLN A 99 -17.90 11.84 -1.32
C GLN A 99 -18.00 13.13 -0.49
N LYS A 100 -17.36 13.17 0.68
CA LYS A 100 -17.34 14.35 1.56
C LYS A 100 -16.66 15.54 0.88
N LEU A 101 -15.66 15.29 0.06
CA LEU A 101 -14.98 16.32 -0.75
C LEU A 101 -15.77 16.74 -1.98
N GLY A 102 -16.90 16.09 -2.26
CA GLY A 102 -17.84 16.46 -3.31
C GLY A 102 -17.44 15.97 -4.70
N ALA A 103 -16.47 15.09 -4.83
CA ALA A 103 -16.03 14.54 -6.12
C ALA A 103 -17.14 13.72 -6.81
N LYS A 104 -17.24 13.85 -8.13
CA LYS A 104 -18.21 13.17 -8.98
C LYS A 104 -17.58 12.26 -10.02
N LYS A 105 -16.36 12.62 -10.48
CA LYS A 105 -15.59 11.91 -11.51
C LYS A 105 -14.21 11.58 -10.96
N VAL A 106 -14.03 10.33 -10.54
CA VAL A 106 -12.80 9.87 -9.91
C VAL A 106 -11.94 9.11 -10.90
N ALA A 107 -10.67 9.44 -10.96
CA ALA A 107 -9.65 8.59 -11.58
C ALA A 107 -8.96 7.76 -10.50
N ILE A 108 -8.81 6.47 -10.72
CA ILE A 108 -8.05 5.56 -9.85
C ILE A 108 -6.78 5.15 -10.59
N LEU A 109 -5.64 5.32 -9.93
CA LEU A 109 -4.33 4.92 -10.43
C LEU A 109 -3.67 4.01 -9.39
N HIS A 110 -3.12 2.86 -9.83
CA HIS A 110 -2.39 1.93 -8.98
C HIS A 110 -1.04 1.54 -9.58
N ASP A 111 -0.20 0.81 -8.82
CA ASP A 111 1.11 0.34 -9.28
C ASP A 111 1.14 -1.16 -9.62
N ASN A 112 -0.03 -1.78 -9.71
CA ASN A 112 -0.23 -3.20 -10.00
C ASN A 112 0.37 -4.18 -8.98
N THR A 113 0.83 -3.70 -7.81
CA THR A 113 1.17 -4.59 -6.69
C THR A 113 -0.09 -5.19 -6.07
N SER A 114 0.09 -6.24 -5.29
CA SER A 114 -0.97 -6.91 -4.55
C SER A 114 -1.82 -5.97 -3.69
N TYR A 115 -1.15 -5.04 -2.98
CA TYR A 115 -1.80 -4.00 -2.19
C TYR A 115 -2.54 -3.01 -3.08
N ALA A 116 -1.81 -2.32 -3.94
CA ALA A 116 -2.33 -1.18 -4.69
C ALA A 116 -3.51 -1.55 -5.59
N LYS A 117 -3.41 -2.67 -6.29
CA LYS A 117 -4.49 -3.17 -7.15
C LYS A 117 -5.70 -3.60 -6.33
N GLY A 118 -5.49 -4.32 -5.21
CA GLY A 118 -6.58 -4.75 -4.33
C GLY A 118 -7.36 -3.55 -3.77
N LEU A 119 -6.67 -2.55 -3.23
CA LEU A 119 -7.30 -1.32 -2.75
C LEU A 119 -8.01 -0.53 -3.86
N ALA A 120 -7.43 -0.49 -5.07
CA ALA A 120 -8.05 0.16 -6.23
C ALA A 120 -9.37 -0.51 -6.62
N GLU A 121 -9.40 -1.84 -6.69
CA GLU A 121 -10.58 -2.64 -7.03
C GLU A 121 -11.69 -2.48 -5.98
N GLU A 122 -11.37 -2.56 -4.69
CA GLU A 122 -12.30 -2.31 -3.59
C GLU A 122 -12.88 -0.89 -3.63
N SER A 123 -12.02 0.09 -3.85
CA SER A 123 -12.46 1.49 -3.95
C SER A 123 -13.32 1.74 -5.18
N GLN A 124 -13.00 1.14 -6.32
CA GLN A 124 -13.83 1.23 -7.53
C GLN A 124 -15.23 0.66 -7.27
N ALA A 125 -15.33 -0.50 -6.63
CA ALA A 125 -16.60 -1.13 -6.29
C ALA A 125 -17.43 -0.24 -5.35
N ASN A 126 -16.81 0.30 -4.31
CA ASN A 126 -17.46 1.18 -3.34
C ASN A 126 -17.89 2.51 -3.96
N LEU A 127 -17.07 3.14 -4.80
CA LEU A 127 -17.42 4.38 -5.52
C LEU A 127 -18.60 4.16 -6.46
N LYS A 128 -18.60 3.05 -7.20
CA LYS A 128 -19.71 2.68 -8.08
C LYS A 128 -21.00 2.46 -7.28
N ALA A 129 -20.96 1.76 -6.16
CA ALA A 129 -22.10 1.58 -5.27
C ALA A 129 -22.60 2.91 -4.68
N ALA A 130 -21.73 3.88 -4.50
CA ALA A 130 -22.03 5.23 -4.04
C ALA A 130 -22.46 6.21 -5.16
N ASN A 131 -22.66 5.71 -6.39
CA ASN A 131 -22.99 6.50 -7.59
C ASN A 131 -21.96 7.61 -7.91
N VAL A 132 -20.69 7.36 -7.65
CA VAL A 132 -19.57 8.19 -8.09
C VAL A 132 -18.98 7.57 -9.34
N GLU A 133 -18.83 8.36 -10.40
CA GLU A 133 -18.31 7.89 -11.68
C GLU A 133 -16.81 7.65 -11.61
N VAL A 134 -16.35 6.45 -11.97
CA VAL A 134 -14.91 6.17 -12.15
C VAL A 134 -14.59 6.33 -13.63
N VAL A 135 -13.97 7.45 -13.99
CA VAL A 135 -13.66 7.84 -15.37
C VAL A 135 -12.34 7.31 -15.89
N PHE A 136 -11.49 6.80 -14.98
CA PHE A 136 -10.20 6.23 -15.33
C PHE A 136 -9.81 5.16 -14.29
N PHE A 137 -9.26 4.04 -14.77
CA PHE A 137 -8.74 2.97 -13.94
C PHE A 137 -7.58 2.32 -14.69
N ASP A 138 -6.35 2.56 -14.26
CA ASP A 138 -5.15 2.01 -14.92
C ASP A 138 -3.99 1.91 -13.93
N ALA A 139 -2.90 1.28 -14.37
CA ALA A 139 -1.69 1.09 -13.60
C ALA A 139 -0.53 1.93 -14.14
N LEU A 140 0.31 2.42 -13.23
CA LEU A 140 1.65 2.85 -13.56
C LEU A 140 2.67 1.70 -13.33
N THR A 141 3.86 1.85 -13.89
CA THR A 141 5.00 0.98 -13.58
C THR A 141 5.78 1.60 -12.41
N PRO A 142 5.89 0.91 -11.27
CA PRO A 142 6.64 1.44 -10.13
C PRO A 142 8.15 1.53 -10.45
N GLY A 143 8.84 2.47 -9.79
CA GLY A 143 10.28 2.69 -9.96
C GLY A 143 10.68 3.54 -11.16
N GLU A 144 9.73 3.98 -11.99
CA GLU A 144 9.98 4.94 -13.04
C GLU A 144 10.25 6.34 -12.46
N ARG A 145 10.95 7.19 -13.24
CA ARG A 145 11.25 8.57 -12.84
C ARG A 145 10.34 9.59 -13.50
N ASP A 146 9.66 9.20 -14.57
CA ASP A 146 8.78 10.05 -15.36
C ASP A 146 7.40 9.42 -15.54
N TYR A 147 6.41 10.10 -15.02
CA TYR A 147 4.99 9.72 -15.08
C TYR A 147 4.15 10.67 -15.95
N ASN A 148 4.78 11.56 -16.74
CA ASN A 148 4.07 12.53 -17.58
C ASN A 148 3.09 11.88 -18.56
N ALA A 149 3.44 10.70 -19.09
CA ALA A 149 2.57 9.98 -20.03
C ALA A 149 1.26 9.53 -19.36
N ILE A 150 1.34 8.93 -18.16
CA ILE A 150 0.13 8.50 -17.43
C ILE A 150 -0.65 9.70 -16.88
N LEU A 151 0.03 10.76 -16.42
CA LEU A 151 -0.62 11.99 -15.98
C LEU A 151 -1.37 12.68 -17.13
N THR A 152 -0.84 12.63 -18.36
CA THR A 152 -1.51 13.14 -19.55
C THR A 152 -2.77 12.35 -19.86
N LYS A 153 -2.74 11.02 -19.77
CA LYS A 153 -3.93 10.16 -19.92
C LYS A 153 -4.97 10.45 -18.84
N LEU A 154 -4.54 10.56 -17.58
CA LEU A 154 -5.40 10.91 -16.45
C LEU A 154 -6.10 12.24 -16.70
N LYS A 155 -5.34 13.28 -17.09
CA LYS A 155 -5.87 14.61 -17.39
C LYS A 155 -6.88 14.59 -18.55
N ALA A 156 -6.63 13.77 -19.58
CA ALA A 156 -7.54 13.62 -20.73
C ALA A 156 -8.87 12.97 -20.34
N ALA A 157 -8.92 12.12 -19.30
CA ALA A 157 -10.14 11.54 -18.77
C ALA A 157 -11.01 12.55 -17.99
N ASN A 158 -10.49 13.76 -17.77
CA ASN A 158 -11.16 14.89 -17.11
C ASN A 158 -11.79 14.53 -15.74
N PRO A 159 -11.04 13.93 -14.81
CA PRO A 159 -11.51 13.70 -13.46
C PRO A 159 -11.56 15.00 -12.66
N ASP A 160 -12.42 15.05 -11.66
CA ASP A 160 -12.41 16.10 -10.63
C ASP A 160 -11.65 15.68 -9.36
N PHE A 161 -11.24 14.42 -9.28
CA PHE A 161 -10.47 13.86 -8.18
C PHE A 161 -9.63 12.65 -8.63
N VAL A 162 -8.44 12.47 -8.08
CA VAL A 162 -7.58 11.31 -8.34
C VAL A 162 -7.30 10.57 -7.04
N PHE A 163 -7.53 9.26 -7.02
CA PHE A 163 -7.14 8.37 -5.95
C PHE A 163 -5.98 7.48 -6.41
N PHE A 164 -4.84 7.62 -5.77
CA PHE A 164 -3.65 6.81 -6.01
C PHE A 164 -3.46 5.79 -4.90
N THR A 165 -3.47 4.51 -5.23
CA THR A 165 -3.40 3.42 -4.26
C THR A 165 -2.03 2.77 -4.13
N GLY A 166 -0.98 3.36 -4.74
CA GLY A 166 0.40 2.88 -4.61
C GLY A 166 1.14 3.44 -3.40
N TYR A 167 2.46 3.45 -3.51
CA TYR A 167 3.35 3.84 -2.40
C TYR A 167 3.84 5.27 -2.52
N TYR A 168 4.43 5.78 -1.42
CA TYR A 168 4.86 7.18 -1.29
C TYR A 168 5.93 7.63 -2.31
N PRO A 169 6.87 6.79 -2.81
CA PRO A 169 7.86 7.26 -3.78
C PRO A 169 7.21 7.72 -5.10
N GLU A 170 6.31 6.91 -5.64
CA GLU A 170 5.55 7.22 -6.84
C GLU A 170 4.57 8.36 -6.62
N ALA A 171 3.89 8.39 -5.46
CA ALA A 171 2.99 9.49 -5.08
C ALA A 171 3.72 10.84 -5.10
N GLY A 172 4.92 10.91 -4.51
CA GLY A 172 5.73 12.12 -4.51
C GLY A 172 6.10 12.61 -5.91
N LEU A 173 6.48 11.69 -6.81
CA LEU A 173 6.79 12.02 -8.20
C LEU A 173 5.54 12.48 -8.97
N LEU A 174 4.41 11.79 -8.79
CA LEU A 174 3.13 12.18 -9.41
C LEU A 174 2.71 13.59 -9.00
N LEU A 175 2.80 13.92 -7.72
CA LEU A 175 2.44 15.25 -7.19
C LEU A 175 3.34 16.34 -7.78
N ARG A 176 4.65 16.11 -7.83
CA ARG A 176 5.61 17.04 -8.42
C ARG A 176 5.32 17.29 -9.88
N GLN A 177 5.23 16.23 -10.68
CA GLN A 177 5.03 16.33 -12.13
C GLN A 177 3.66 16.87 -12.48
N LYS A 178 2.61 16.52 -11.72
CA LYS A 178 1.28 17.13 -11.83
C LYS A 178 1.35 18.65 -11.67
N LYS A 179 2.11 19.12 -10.68
CA LYS A 179 2.30 20.58 -10.44
C LYS A 179 3.07 21.25 -11.57
N GLU A 180 4.13 20.60 -12.06
CA GLU A 180 4.90 21.07 -13.23
C GLU A 180 4.03 21.20 -14.49
N MET A 181 3.04 20.29 -14.66
CA MET A 181 2.03 20.37 -15.73
C MET A 181 0.95 21.45 -15.52
N GLY A 182 0.97 22.17 -14.42
CA GLY A 182 -0.08 23.15 -14.05
C GLY A 182 -1.45 22.51 -13.85
N TRP A 183 -1.51 21.23 -13.46
CA TRP A 183 -2.77 20.50 -13.26
C TRP A 183 -3.15 20.48 -11.78
N ASN A 184 -4.26 21.14 -11.44
CA ASN A 184 -4.64 21.42 -10.04
C ASN A 184 -5.72 20.49 -9.48
N VAL A 185 -5.99 19.32 -10.15
CA VAL A 185 -6.97 18.38 -9.60
C VAL A 185 -6.50 17.82 -8.24
N PRO A 186 -7.40 17.66 -7.26
CA PRO A 186 -7.04 17.08 -5.97
C PRO A 186 -6.61 15.62 -6.10
N PHE A 187 -5.59 15.23 -5.33
CA PHE A 187 -5.14 13.86 -5.21
C PHE A 187 -5.29 13.37 -3.77
N MET A 188 -5.59 12.09 -3.61
CA MET A 188 -5.57 11.36 -2.35
C MET A 188 -4.77 10.07 -2.52
N GLY A 189 -4.10 9.64 -1.45
CA GLY A 189 -3.43 8.34 -1.38
C GLY A 189 -4.09 7.37 -0.41
N GLY A 190 -3.65 6.12 -0.45
CA GLY A 190 -3.91 5.12 0.58
C GLY A 190 -2.96 5.28 1.78
N ASP A 191 -3.00 4.35 2.73
CA ASP A 191 -2.16 4.38 3.94
C ASP A 191 -0.65 4.34 3.63
N ALA A 192 -0.24 3.70 2.53
CA ALA A 192 1.16 3.55 2.14
C ALA A 192 1.84 4.83 1.63
N VAL A 193 1.09 5.92 1.46
CA VAL A 193 1.66 7.23 1.12
C VAL A 193 1.98 8.08 2.36
N ASN A 194 1.53 7.65 3.55
CA ASN A 194 1.77 8.38 4.80
C ASN A 194 3.23 8.23 5.27
N ASN A 195 4.12 8.92 4.57
CA ASN A 195 5.55 8.92 4.83
C ASN A 195 6.13 10.33 4.61
N PRO A 196 6.93 10.88 5.54
CA PRO A 196 7.56 12.20 5.39
C PRO A 196 8.38 12.34 4.10
N ALA A 197 9.00 11.27 3.60
CA ALA A 197 9.77 11.26 2.36
C ALA A 197 8.92 11.58 1.11
N LEU A 198 7.59 11.44 1.18
CA LEU A 198 6.69 11.93 0.14
C LEU A 198 6.88 13.44 -0.09
N VAL A 199 6.91 14.22 0.99
CA VAL A 199 7.08 15.68 0.92
C VAL A 199 8.47 16.05 0.41
N GLU A 200 9.49 15.29 0.78
CA GLU A 200 10.86 15.48 0.27
C GLU A 200 10.92 15.24 -1.24
N THR A 201 10.24 14.21 -1.73
CA THR A 201 10.19 13.86 -3.16
C THR A 201 9.34 14.82 -3.97
N ALA A 202 8.16 15.18 -3.47
CA ALA A 202 7.21 16.07 -4.16
C ALA A 202 7.64 17.54 -4.12
N GLY A 203 8.27 17.95 -3.01
CA GLY A 203 8.40 19.34 -2.60
C GLY A 203 7.15 19.83 -1.88
N ALA A 204 7.32 20.63 -0.82
CA ALA A 204 6.22 21.06 0.05
C ALA A 204 5.05 21.69 -0.73
N ALA A 205 5.36 22.55 -1.71
CA ALA A 205 4.33 23.23 -2.51
C ALA A 205 3.53 22.29 -3.44
N ALA A 206 4.05 21.10 -3.80
CA ALA A 206 3.32 20.12 -4.60
C ALA A 206 2.56 19.10 -3.72
N ALA A 207 3.04 18.89 -2.51
CA ALA A 207 2.38 18.01 -1.53
C ALA A 207 1.20 18.71 -0.80
N GLU A 208 1.15 20.04 -0.81
CA GLU A 208 0.06 20.77 -0.19
C GLU A 208 -1.29 20.43 -0.85
N GLY A 209 -2.30 20.14 -0.02
CA GLY A 209 -3.63 19.72 -0.50
C GLY A 209 -3.70 18.27 -1.00
N PHE A 210 -2.70 17.46 -0.73
CA PHE A 210 -2.77 16.01 -0.87
C PHE A 210 -3.43 15.41 0.36
N TYR A 211 -4.38 14.48 0.16
CA TYR A 211 -5.18 13.85 1.21
C TYR A 211 -4.68 12.43 1.52
#